data_650f93f8af8aedb5bd64da83b34007c9
#
_entry.id   650f93f8af8aedb5bd64da83b34007c9
#
_cell.length_a   1.000
_cell.length_b   1.000
_cell.length_c   1.000
_cell.angle_alpha   90.00
_cell.angle_beta   90.00
_cell.angle_gamma   90.00
#
_symmetry.space_group_name_H-M   'P 1'
#
loop_
_entity.id
_entity.type
_entity.pdbx_description
1 polymer ?
#
loop_
_entity_poly.entity_id
_entity_poly.type
_entity_poly.pdbx_seq_one_letter_code
_entity_poly.pdbx_strand_id
1 'polypeptide(L)'
;MSNLNDVKNVEELIEFLETKGTNHNYYYHYTSWDSFVKIFTGRSFLLTRGNSLTINDQHEALMKGSWNVWNRTYIGSFAFGASENMAMWGLYGLPWEDAIRIAIPKEEMLSWIKNISSVSLWDKGVKGNINSPKISLTDIVYVGGNKGENFLKLTHSGKSFTTSNVPGLYGADTNPQMTGYIKNYAWSYENEVRIRVELPRDTGYEKILLNIPQKTIDSMQVTTGPYFRWKNDALYEQLCNQNRIFESGFENLVRYRAICSMCQHENFERKAE
;
A
#
# COMPACT_ATOMS: atom_id res chain seq x y z
N MET A 1 -6.63 22.09 -2.96
CA MET A 1 -5.55 22.39 -3.94
C MET A 1 -5.60 21.37 -5.08
N SER A 2 -5.47 21.84 -6.33
CA SER A 2 -5.57 20.95 -7.52
C SER A 2 -4.22 20.42 -8.01
N ASN A 3 -3.11 21.11 -7.68
CA ASN A 3 -1.79 20.81 -8.24
C ASN A 3 -0.70 20.86 -7.14
N LEU A 4 0.26 19.95 -7.20
CA LEU A 4 1.44 19.93 -6.31
C LEU A 4 2.28 21.22 -6.42
N ASN A 5 2.30 21.86 -7.59
CA ASN A 5 3.03 23.12 -7.81
C ASN A 5 2.45 24.33 -7.04
N ASP A 6 1.21 24.24 -6.55
CA ASP A 6 0.54 25.30 -5.82
C ASP A 6 0.85 25.25 -4.31
N VAL A 7 1.50 24.15 -3.85
CA VAL A 7 1.82 23.90 -2.43
C VAL A 7 3.00 24.78 -2.00
N LYS A 8 2.88 25.47 -0.86
CA LYS A 8 3.86 26.44 -0.37
C LYS A 8 4.53 26.05 0.95
N ASN A 9 3.96 25.12 1.70
CA ASN A 9 4.45 24.68 3.00
C ASN A 9 4.06 23.23 3.28
N VAL A 10 4.54 22.66 4.38
CA VAL A 10 4.32 21.26 4.77
C VAL A 10 2.85 20.99 5.09
N GLU A 11 2.15 21.90 5.72
CA GLU A 11 0.73 21.75 6.06
C GLU A 11 -0.13 21.63 4.79
N GLU A 12 0.13 22.51 3.82
CA GLU A 12 -0.55 22.46 2.51
C GLU A 12 -0.20 21.20 1.72
N LEU A 13 1.05 20.69 1.86
CA LEU A 13 1.44 19.43 1.25
C LEU A 13 0.66 18.26 1.85
N ILE A 14 0.53 18.20 3.17
CA ILE A 14 -0.26 17.16 3.85
C ILE A 14 -1.72 17.24 3.40
N GLU A 15 -2.35 18.42 3.41
CA GLU A 15 -3.72 18.62 2.95
C GLU A 15 -3.90 18.17 1.48
N PHE A 16 -2.97 18.51 0.62
CA PHE A 16 -2.95 18.05 -0.77
C PHE A 16 -2.93 16.52 -0.86
N LEU A 17 -2.03 15.85 -0.13
CA LEU A 17 -1.87 14.40 -0.16
C LEU A 17 -3.10 13.68 0.41
N GLU A 18 -3.68 14.17 1.49
CA GLU A 18 -4.92 13.61 2.06
C GLU A 18 -6.11 13.82 1.11
N THR A 19 -6.22 14.98 0.45
CA THR A 19 -7.25 15.23 -0.58
C THR A 19 -7.09 14.27 -1.76
N LYS A 20 -5.86 14.02 -2.23
CA LYS A 20 -5.61 13.04 -3.31
C LYS A 20 -5.87 11.62 -2.85
N GLY A 21 -5.43 11.26 -1.63
CA GLY A 21 -5.65 9.94 -1.05
C GLY A 21 -7.12 9.54 -0.99
N THR A 22 -8.02 10.49 -0.79
CA THR A 22 -9.48 10.25 -0.77
C THR A 22 -10.15 10.31 -2.15
N ASN A 23 -9.41 10.53 -3.23
CA ASN A 23 -10.00 10.79 -4.57
C ASN A 23 -9.70 9.72 -5.64
N HIS A 24 -9.32 8.50 -5.24
CA HIS A 24 -9.15 7.38 -6.17
C HIS A 24 -10.46 6.58 -6.29
N ASN A 25 -10.72 6.00 -7.48
CA ASN A 25 -11.93 5.20 -7.70
C ASN A 25 -11.89 3.86 -6.95
N TYR A 26 -10.70 3.26 -6.85
CA TYR A 26 -10.41 2.03 -6.14
C TYR A 26 -9.08 2.13 -5.41
N TYR A 27 -8.97 1.35 -4.32
CA TYR A 27 -7.76 1.16 -3.53
C TYR A 27 -7.36 -0.30 -3.60
N TYR A 28 -6.14 -0.57 -4.05
CA TYR A 28 -5.66 -1.91 -4.34
C TYR A 28 -4.64 -2.37 -3.30
N HIS A 29 -4.85 -3.54 -2.71
CA HIS A 29 -3.91 -4.14 -1.76
C HIS A 29 -3.40 -5.46 -2.33
N TYR A 30 -2.10 -5.54 -2.62
CA TYR A 30 -1.42 -6.76 -3.06
C TYR A 30 -1.03 -7.58 -1.85
N THR A 31 -1.36 -8.88 -1.85
CA THR A 31 -1.12 -9.76 -0.71
C THR A 31 -1.20 -11.23 -1.12
N SER A 32 -1.06 -12.16 -0.17
CA SER A 32 -1.27 -13.58 -0.39
C SER A 32 -2.74 -13.98 -0.16
N TRP A 33 -3.14 -15.12 -0.74
CA TRP A 33 -4.47 -15.72 -0.51
C TRP A 33 -4.73 -15.98 0.97
N ASP A 34 -3.75 -16.55 1.70
CA ASP A 34 -3.85 -16.80 3.14
C ASP A 34 -4.12 -15.50 3.93
N SER A 35 -3.44 -14.42 3.59
CA SER A 35 -3.69 -13.11 4.22
C SER A 35 -5.08 -12.57 3.90
N PHE A 36 -5.54 -12.74 2.65
CA PHE A 36 -6.88 -12.34 2.25
C PHE A 36 -7.96 -13.12 3.02
N VAL A 37 -7.80 -14.44 3.13
CA VAL A 37 -8.73 -15.28 3.91
C VAL A 37 -8.85 -14.75 5.35
N LYS A 38 -7.73 -14.40 5.98
CA LYS A 38 -7.72 -13.80 7.33
C LYS A 38 -8.43 -12.45 7.38
N ILE A 39 -8.18 -11.57 6.39
CA ILE A 39 -8.86 -10.26 6.28
C ILE A 39 -10.36 -10.47 6.10
N PHE A 40 -10.75 -11.33 5.18
CA PHE A 40 -12.13 -11.56 4.78
C PHE A 40 -12.95 -12.19 5.91
N THR A 41 -12.44 -13.28 6.51
CA THR A 41 -13.14 -14.03 7.57
C THR A 41 -13.07 -13.30 8.91
N GLY A 42 -11.91 -12.72 9.24
CA GLY A 42 -11.69 -11.97 10.47
C GLY A 42 -12.27 -10.56 10.44
N ARG A 43 -12.70 -10.07 9.29
CA ARG A 43 -13.16 -8.69 9.06
C ARG A 43 -12.26 -7.66 9.70
N SER A 44 -10.97 -7.81 9.52
CA SER A 44 -9.98 -6.95 10.13
C SER A 44 -8.77 -6.76 9.22
N PHE A 45 -8.20 -5.57 9.25
CA PHE A 45 -7.00 -5.22 8.50
C PHE A 45 -5.87 -4.89 9.46
N LEU A 46 -4.73 -5.57 9.27
CA LEU A 46 -3.56 -5.41 10.13
C LEU A 46 -2.69 -4.27 9.63
N LEU A 47 -2.42 -3.28 10.48
CA LEU A 47 -1.46 -2.22 10.22
C LEU A 47 -0.19 -2.46 11.02
N THR A 48 0.93 -2.11 10.43
CA THR A 48 2.26 -2.24 11.05
C THR A 48 2.77 -0.87 11.48
N ARG A 49 3.44 -0.81 12.64
CA ARG A 49 4.09 0.40 13.13
C ARG A 49 5.17 0.87 12.15
N GLY A 50 5.19 2.16 11.85
CA GLY A 50 6.03 2.71 10.78
C GLY A 50 7.53 2.59 10.97
N ASN A 51 8.01 2.36 12.21
CA ASN A 51 9.41 2.07 12.51
C ASN A 51 9.71 0.57 12.67
N SER A 52 8.78 -0.31 12.29
CA SER A 52 8.99 -1.76 12.35
C SER A 52 10.05 -2.20 11.34
N LEU A 53 10.91 -3.14 11.75
CA LEU A 53 11.92 -3.76 10.89
C LEU A 53 11.31 -4.58 9.73
N THR A 54 10.00 -4.81 9.76
CA THR A 54 9.28 -5.54 8.71
C THR A 54 8.81 -4.63 7.56
N ILE A 55 9.01 -3.31 7.65
CA ILE A 55 8.72 -2.37 6.58
C ILE A 55 9.85 -2.41 5.54
N ASN A 56 9.49 -2.50 4.25
CA ASN A 56 10.45 -2.66 3.16
C ASN A 56 11.40 -1.45 3.00
N ASP A 57 10.91 -0.23 3.24
CA ASP A 57 11.75 0.97 3.21
C ASP A 57 12.12 1.42 4.63
N GLN A 58 13.20 0.86 5.15
CA GLN A 58 13.72 1.24 6.47
C GLN A 58 14.26 2.69 6.51
N HIS A 59 14.53 3.30 5.36
CA HIS A 59 14.97 4.70 5.30
C HIS A 59 13.88 5.67 5.74
N GLU A 60 12.62 5.32 5.59
CA GLU A 60 11.51 6.13 6.10
C GLU A 60 11.59 6.32 7.62
N ALA A 61 11.99 5.29 8.35
CA ALA A 61 12.11 5.33 9.80
C ALA A 61 13.36 6.05 10.31
N LEU A 62 14.37 6.27 9.44
CA LEU A 62 15.66 6.87 9.81
C LEU A 62 15.67 8.39 9.70
N MET A 63 14.56 9.04 9.32
CA MET A 63 14.48 10.49 9.24
C MET A 63 14.67 11.13 10.62
N LYS A 64 15.64 12.04 10.71
CA LYS A 64 15.96 12.74 11.96
C LYS A 64 14.72 13.47 12.49
N GLY A 65 14.39 13.25 13.75
CA GLY A 65 13.32 13.95 14.46
C GLY A 65 11.93 13.29 14.38
N SER A 66 11.72 12.32 13.48
CA SER A 66 10.42 11.64 13.33
C SER A 66 10.22 10.45 14.28
N TRP A 67 11.26 10.00 15.00
CA TRP A 67 11.26 8.76 15.79
C TRP A 67 10.09 8.66 16.76
N ASN A 68 9.79 9.73 17.50
CA ASN A 68 8.67 9.75 18.45
C ASN A 68 7.30 9.69 17.76
N VAL A 69 7.19 10.20 16.54
CA VAL A 69 5.96 10.14 15.76
C VAL A 69 5.80 8.73 15.17
N TRP A 70 6.88 8.14 14.66
CA TRP A 70 6.88 6.78 14.13
C TRP A 70 6.51 5.72 15.16
N ASN A 71 6.90 5.88 16.42
CA ASN A 71 6.55 4.95 17.50
C ASN A 71 5.05 4.82 17.76
N ARG A 72 4.24 5.79 17.34
CA ARG A 72 2.79 5.83 17.49
C ARG A 72 2.03 5.88 16.16
N THR A 73 2.74 5.84 15.03
CA THR A 73 2.15 5.85 13.68
C THR A 73 2.15 4.44 13.10
N TYR A 74 0.99 4.01 12.62
CA TYR A 74 0.79 2.71 11.95
C TYR A 74 0.32 2.95 10.53
N ILE A 75 0.78 2.11 9.62
CA ILE A 75 0.48 2.24 8.20
C ILE A 75 -0.07 0.94 7.63
N GLY A 76 -1.05 1.09 6.72
CA GLY A 76 -1.53 0.04 5.84
C GLY A 76 -1.47 0.54 4.40
N SER A 77 -0.66 -0.11 3.59
CA SER A 77 -0.35 0.34 2.22
C SER A 77 -1.32 -0.23 1.22
N PHE A 78 -1.80 0.64 0.35
CA PHE A 78 -2.60 0.35 -0.83
C PHE A 78 -1.92 1.00 -2.04
N ALA A 79 -2.30 0.58 -3.24
CA ALA A 79 -1.94 1.25 -4.48
C ALA A 79 -3.18 1.90 -5.10
N PHE A 80 -2.99 2.92 -5.91
CA PHE A 80 -4.05 3.46 -6.78
C PHE A 80 -3.69 3.24 -8.26
N GLY A 81 -4.69 3.42 -9.14
CA GLY A 81 -4.54 3.15 -10.56
C GLY A 81 -5.01 1.74 -10.94
N ALA A 82 -5.76 1.65 -12.04
CA ALA A 82 -6.39 0.40 -12.46
C ALA A 82 -5.39 -0.63 -13.01
N SER A 83 -4.25 -0.17 -13.55
CA SER A 83 -3.25 -1.03 -14.17
C SER A 83 -2.57 -1.93 -13.14
N GLU A 84 -2.45 -3.20 -13.47
CA GLU A 84 -1.64 -4.13 -12.70
C GLU A 84 -0.15 -3.81 -12.81
N ASN A 85 0.61 -4.08 -11.75
CA ASN A 85 2.04 -3.83 -11.70
C ASN A 85 2.80 -5.11 -11.35
N MET A 86 3.66 -5.59 -12.26
CA MET A 86 4.45 -6.81 -12.07
C MET A 86 5.40 -6.74 -10.87
N ALA A 87 5.96 -5.54 -10.58
CA ALA A 87 6.81 -5.38 -9.40
C ALA A 87 6.00 -5.56 -8.11
N MET A 88 4.76 -5.06 -8.08
CA MET A 88 3.86 -5.25 -6.93
C MET A 88 3.48 -6.71 -6.72
N TRP A 89 3.24 -7.46 -7.80
CA TRP A 89 3.04 -8.91 -7.72
C TRP A 89 4.26 -9.62 -7.14
N GLY A 90 5.46 -9.25 -7.59
CA GLY A 90 6.72 -9.85 -7.16
C GLY A 90 7.12 -9.52 -5.72
N LEU A 91 6.75 -8.35 -5.21
CA LEU A 91 7.15 -7.90 -3.88
C LEU A 91 6.14 -8.25 -2.79
N TYR A 92 4.84 -8.19 -3.11
CA TYR A 92 3.78 -8.26 -2.11
C TYR A 92 2.87 -9.47 -2.27
N GLY A 93 2.90 -10.15 -3.42
CA GLY A 93 2.12 -11.34 -3.70
C GLY A 93 2.86 -12.66 -3.47
N LEU A 94 3.94 -12.66 -2.68
CA LEU A 94 4.72 -13.89 -2.44
C LEU A 94 4.02 -14.84 -1.45
N PRO A 95 4.11 -16.16 -1.68
CA PRO A 95 4.61 -16.80 -2.89
C PRO A 95 3.72 -16.52 -4.10
N TRP A 96 4.28 -16.53 -5.30
CA TRP A 96 3.58 -16.15 -6.55
C TRP A 96 2.27 -16.93 -6.80
N GLU A 97 2.25 -18.20 -6.36
CA GLU A 97 1.09 -19.08 -6.48
C GLU A 97 -0.08 -18.69 -5.57
N ASP A 98 0.18 -17.86 -4.58
CA ASP A 98 -0.80 -17.40 -3.61
C ASP A 98 -1.16 -15.92 -3.83
N ALA A 99 -0.53 -15.28 -4.83
CA ALA A 99 -0.65 -13.84 -5.07
C ALA A 99 -2.08 -13.43 -5.44
N ILE A 100 -2.57 -12.41 -4.76
CA ILE A 100 -3.84 -11.75 -5.09
C ILE A 100 -3.74 -10.24 -4.93
N ARG A 101 -4.66 -9.52 -5.55
CA ARG A 101 -4.88 -8.09 -5.39
C ARG A 101 -6.33 -7.85 -4.98
N ILE A 102 -6.53 -7.30 -3.79
CA ILE A 102 -7.85 -6.86 -3.30
C ILE A 102 -8.12 -5.46 -3.84
N ALA A 103 -9.31 -5.20 -4.37
CA ALA A 103 -9.78 -3.88 -4.75
C ALA A 103 -10.96 -3.47 -3.88
N ILE A 104 -10.87 -2.30 -3.24
CA ILE A 104 -11.93 -1.70 -2.42
C ILE A 104 -12.44 -0.45 -3.15
N PRO A 105 -13.75 -0.35 -3.44
CA PRO A 105 -14.33 0.84 -4.06
C PRO A 105 -14.18 2.07 -3.16
N LYS A 106 -14.07 3.26 -3.77
CA LYS A 106 -13.88 4.54 -3.09
C LYS A 106 -14.89 4.77 -1.96
N GLU A 107 -16.17 4.65 -2.27
CA GLU A 107 -17.24 4.95 -1.30
C GLU A 107 -17.16 4.04 -0.07
N GLU A 108 -16.83 2.77 -0.27
CA GLU A 108 -16.69 1.80 0.82
C GLU A 108 -15.40 2.04 1.64
N MET A 109 -14.29 2.41 0.99
CA MET A 109 -13.06 2.79 1.68
C MET A 109 -13.28 4.03 2.55
N LEU A 110 -13.88 5.08 2.00
CA LEU A 110 -14.15 6.32 2.73
C LEU A 110 -15.15 6.10 3.88
N SER A 111 -16.19 5.30 3.64
CA SER A 111 -17.15 4.93 4.69
C SER A 111 -16.47 4.16 5.80
N TRP A 112 -15.62 3.19 5.46
CA TRP A 112 -14.85 2.42 6.44
C TRP A 112 -13.99 3.34 7.31
N ILE A 113 -13.10 4.14 6.69
CA ILE A 113 -12.16 5.02 7.41
C ILE A 113 -12.89 6.01 8.31
N LYS A 114 -13.98 6.62 7.82
CA LYS A 114 -14.78 7.61 8.59
C LYS A 114 -15.41 7.02 9.86
N ASN A 115 -15.75 5.74 9.83
CA ASN A 115 -16.48 5.11 10.93
C ASN A 115 -15.57 4.39 11.95
N ILE A 116 -14.24 4.47 11.80
CA ILE A 116 -13.31 3.90 12.78
C ILE A 116 -13.24 4.82 14.01
N SER A 117 -13.79 4.36 15.13
CA SER A 117 -13.74 5.06 16.42
C SER A 117 -12.65 4.51 17.36
N SER A 118 -12.19 3.29 17.12
CA SER A 118 -11.16 2.63 17.91
C SER A 118 -10.34 1.67 17.07
N VAL A 119 -9.15 1.34 17.56
CA VAL A 119 -8.25 0.32 16.99
C VAL A 119 -7.89 -0.69 18.05
N SER A 120 -7.68 -1.96 17.65
CA SER A 120 -7.26 -3.01 18.57
C SER A 120 -5.74 -3.19 18.53
N LEU A 121 -5.08 -3.19 19.69
CA LEU A 121 -3.67 -3.54 19.83
C LEU A 121 -3.47 -5.04 19.57
N TRP A 122 -2.45 -5.40 18.79
CA TRP A 122 -2.23 -6.78 18.37
C TRP A 122 -0.82 -7.29 18.67
N ASP A 123 -0.77 -8.44 19.37
CA ASP A 123 0.43 -9.26 19.55
C ASP A 123 -0.01 -10.72 19.73
N LYS A 124 0.02 -11.51 18.63
CA LYS A 124 -0.50 -12.89 18.60
C LYS A 124 -1.93 -13.03 19.14
N GLY A 125 -2.69 -11.95 19.10
CA GLY A 125 -4.06 -11.81 19.61
C GLY A 125 -4.33 -10.39 20.08
N VAL A 126 -5.61 -10.05 20.26
CA VAL A 126 -6.03 -8.72 20.74
C VAL A 126 -5.59 -8.52 22.19
N LYS A 127 -4.92 -7.41 22.49
CA LYS A 127 -4.41 -7.02 23.80
C LYS A 127 -5.16 -5.87 24.46
N GLY A 128 -6.00 -5.18 23.71
CA GLY A 128 -6.79 -4.04 24.18
C GLY A 128 -7.16 -3.12 23.02
N ASN A 129 -7.91 -2.07 23.33
CA ASN A 129 -8.36 -1.10 22.35
C ASN A 129 -7.87 0.30 22.71
N ILE A 130 -7.63 1.11 21.69
CA ILE A 130 -7.35 2.54 21.79
C ILE A 130 -8.46 3.28 21.08
N ASN A 131 -9.11 4.18 21.81
CA ASN A 131 -10.18 5.03 21.27
C ASN A 131 -9.62 6.32 20.65
N SER A 132 -10.39 6.90 19.74
CA SER A 132 -10.12 8.18 19.10
C SER A 132 -8.73 8.28 18.46
N PRO A 133 -8.28 7.30 17.65
CA PRO A 133 -7.06 7.45 16.88
C PRO A 133 -7.25 8.56 15.83
N LYS A 134 -6.16 9.26 15.46
CA LYS A 134 -6.19 10.14 14.28
C LYS A 134 -5.95 9.25 13.06
N ILE A 135 -6.92 9.22 12.15
CA ILE A 135 -6.84 8.38 10.93
C ILE A 135 -6.94 9.27 9.71
N SER A 136 -6.07 9.02 8.73
CA SER A 136 -6.15 9.62 7.41
C SER A 136 -5.94 8.58 6.32
N LEU A 137 -6.51 8.87 5.15
CA LEU A 137 -6.25 8.18 3.90
C LEU A 137 -5.46 9.16 3.03
N THR A 138 -4.20 8.84 2.74
CA THR A 138 -3.27 9.79 2.14
C THR A 138 -2.48 9.17 1.00
N ASP A 139 -2.32 9.92 -0.09
CA ASP A 139 -1.31 9.59 -1.09
C ASP A 139 0.09 9.82 -0.53
N ILE A 140 1.08 9.20 -1.16
CA ILE A 140 2.49 9.35 -0.83
C ILE A 140 3.15 10.30 -1.83
N VAL A 141 3.96 11.23 -1.31
CA VAL A 141 4.90 11.96 -2.12
C VAL A 141 6.27 11.27 -2.07
N TYR A 142 6.85 11.05 -3.24
CA TYR A 142 8.16 10.42 -3.36
C TYR A 142 9.25 11.48 -3.42
N VAL A 143 10.26 11.29 -2.57
CA VAL A 143 11.36 12.26 -2.42
C VAL A 143 12.62 11.69 -3.03
N GLY A 144 13.23 12.46 -3.92
CA GLY A 144 14.54 12.19 -4.51
C GLY A 144 15.36 13.47 -4.58
N GLY A 145 16.65 13.33 -4.76
CA GLY A 145 17.60 14.43 -4.98
C GLY A 145 19.00 13.87 -5.14
N ASN A 146 19.91 14.64 -5.74
CA ASN A 146 21.32 14.30 -5.80
C ASN A 146 21.99 14.72 -4.49
N LYS A 147 22.95 13.93 -4.02
CA LYS A 147 23.78 14.32 -2.88
C LYS A 147 24.44 15.68 -3.15
N GLY A 148 24.19 16.65 -2.27
CA GLY A 148 24.75 18.00 -2.36
C GLY A 148 23.82 19.06 -2.94
N GLU A 149 22.62 18.71 -3.38
CA GLU A 149 21.58 19.68 -3.76
C GLU A 149 20.85 20.20 -2.52
N ASN A 150 20.68 21.52 -2.43
CA ASN A 150 19.96 22.17 -1.33
C ASN A 150 18.43 22.15 -1.53
N PHE A 151 17.92 21.28 -2.41
CA PHE A 151 16.50 21.19 -2.72
C PHE A 151 16.07 19.73 -2.89
N LEU A 152 14.80 19.50 -2.62
CA LEU A 152 14.17 18.21 -2.81
C LEU A 152 13.45 18.15 -4.15
N LYS A 153 13.52 17.02 -4.81
CA LYS A 153 12.62 16.67 -5.91
C LYS A 153 11.46 15.86 -5.32
N LEU A 154 10.27 16.45 -5.32
CA LEU A 154 9.04 15.79 -4.91
C LEU A 154 8.32 15.23 -6.12
N THR A 155 7.87 13.98 -6.05
CA THR A 155 7.12 13.32 -7.14
C THR A 155 5.84 12.75 -6.60
N HIS A 156 4.74 13.03 -7.31
CA HIS A 156 3.42 12.50 -7.02
C HIS A 156 2.72 12.18 -8.34
N SER A 157 2.16 10.97 -8.48
CA SER A 157 1.45 10.50 -9.68
C SER A 157 2.23 10.76 -10.99
N GLY A 158 3.52 10.45 -10.99
CA GLY A 158 4.40 10.61 -12.15
C GLY A 158 4.80 12.05 -12.49
N LYS A 159 4.29 13.06 -11.77
CA LYS A 159 4.67 14.47 -11.92
C LYS A 159 5.66 14.87 -10.85
N SER A 160 6.75 15.51 -11.26
CA SER A 160 7.80 15.97 -10.34
C SER A 160 7.85 17.48 -10.26
N PHE A 161 8.19 17.98 -9.09
CA PHE A 161 8.46 19.39 -8.88
C PHE A 161 9.64 19.55 -7.90
N THR A 162 10.36 20.65 -8.01
CA THR A 162 11.56 20.94 -7.22
C THR A 162 11.25 22.03 -6.19
N THR A 163 11.70 21.83 -4.95
CA THR A 163 11.42 22.75 -3.84
C THR A 163 12.34 23.98 -3.80
N SER A 164 13.25 24.15 -4.77
CA SER A 164 14.26 25.22 -4.79
C SER A 164 13.67 26.64 -4.61
N ASN A 165 12.46 26.87 -5.10
CA ASN A 165 11.77 28.16 -5.05
C ASN A 165 10.65 28.22 -4.01
N VAL A 166 10.55 27.23 -3.12
CA VAL A 166 9.48 27.11 -2.11
C VAL A 166 10.09 26.91 -0.73
N PRO A 167 10.52 28.01 -0.05
CA PRO A 167 11.21 27.92 1.25
C PRO A 167 10.44 27.14 2.31
N GLY A 168 9.11 27.17 2.30
CA GLY A 168 8.26 26.44 3.25
C GLY A 168 8.31 24.91 3.11
N LEU A 169 8.97 24.38 2.05
CA LEU A 169 9.18 22.95 1.84
C LEU A 169 10.63 22.51 2.03
N TYR A 170 11.52 23.42 2.42
CA TYR A 170 12.90 23.05 2.74
C TYR A 170 12.90 22.11 3.94
N GLY A 171 13.59 20.97 3.81
CA GLY A 171 13.65 19.97 4.86
C GLY A 171 12.30 19.23 5.11
N ALA A 172 11.37 19.25 4.14
CA ALA A 172 10.11 18.50 4.28
C ALA A 172 10.34 17.00 4.51
N ASP A 173 11.41 16.42 3.97
CA ASP A 173 11.82 15.03 4.16
C ASP A 173 12.26 14.72 5.61
N THR A 174 12.66 15.74 6.38
CA THR A 174 13.08 15.62 7.78
C THR A 174 12.05 16.19 8.77
N ASN A 175 10.94 16.75 8.27
CA ASN A 175 9.90 17.31 9.11
C ASN A 175 9.07 16.19 9.76
N PRO A 176 8.96 16.14 11.12
CA PRO A 176 8.17 15.12 11.81
C PRO A 176 6.71 15.05 11.40
N GLN A 177 6.10 16.16 10.94
CA GLN A 177 4.72 16.18 10.46
C GLN A 177 4.55 15.33 9.19
N MET A 178 5.62 15.17 8.38
CA MET A 178 5.60 14.37 7.16
C MET A 178 5.74 12.86 7.40
N THR A 179 5.79 12.43 8.68
CA THR A 179 5.86 11.01 9.04
C THR A 179 4.69 10.22 8.45
N GLY A 180 5.00 9.25 7.59
CA GLY A 180 4.00 8.42 6.90
C GLY A 180 3.44 9.00 5.60
N TYR A 181 3.86 10.21 5.19
CA TYR A 181 3.43 10.85 3.93
C TYR A 181 4.48 10.81 2.83
N ILE A 182 5.72 10.48 3.16
CA ILE A 182 6.83 10.48 2.20
C ILE A 182 7.47 9.11 2.09
N LYS A 183 8.09 8.85 0.94
CA LYS A 183 8.86 7.65 0.65
C LYS A 183 10.00 7.97 -0.32
N ASN A 184 11.05 7.15 -0.36
CA ASN A 184 12.12 7.32 -1.33
C ASN A 184 11.60 7.16 -2.77
N TYR A 185 12.12 7.97 -3.69
CA TYR A 185 11.71 7.98 -5.10
C TYR A 185 11.85 6.63 -5.80
N ALA A 186 12.79 5.77 -5.36
CA ALA A 186 12.95 4.42 -5.89
C ALA A 186 11.67 3.57 -5.81
N TRP A 187 10.74 3.91 -4.89
CA TRP A 187 9.46 3.23 -4.69
C TRP A 187 8.29 3.87 -5.45
N SER A 188 8.53 4.87 -6.28
CA SER A 188 7.46 5.64 -6.96
C SER A 188 6.56 4.81 -7.88
N TYR A 189 7.01 3.64 -8.32
CA TYR A 189 6.23 2.70 -9.12
C TYR A 189 5.06 2.07 -8.36
N GLU A 190 5.04 2.15 -7.02
CA GLU A 190 3.96 1.58 -6.20
C GLU A 190 2.66 2.38 -6.30
N ASN A 191 2.73 3.67 -6.66
CA ASN A 191 1.57 4.58 -6.62
C ASN A 191 0.82 4.42 -5.30
N GLU A 192 1.55 4.58 -4.19
CA GLU A 192 1.07 4.22 -2.86
C GLU A 192 0.08 5.22 -2.31
N VAL A 193 -0.99 4.71 -1.72
CA VAL A 193 -1.91 5.42 -0.83
C VAL A 193 -1.96 4.67 0.51
N ARG A 194 -1.95 5.39 1.61
CA ARG A 194 -1.88 4.81 2.97
C ARG A 194 -3.13 5.07 3.78
N ILE A 195 -3.60 4.05 4.50
CA ILE A 195 -4.30 4.25 5.75
C ILE A 195 -3.22 4.55 6.78
N ARG A 196 -3.18 5.79 7.26
CA ARG A 196 -2.27 6.26 8.31
C ARG A 196 -3.04 6.43 9.60
N VAL A 197 -2.60 5.73 10.65
CA VAL A 197 -3.21 5.81 11.99
C VAL A 197 -2.16 6.34 12.95
N GLU A 198 -2.44 7.46 13.61
CA GLU A 198 -1.62 8.00 14.66
C GLU A 198 -2.34 7.84 16.01
N LEU A 199 -1.70 7.13 16.94
CA LEU A 199 -2.22 6.93 18.28
C LEU A 199 -1.85 8.12 19.18
N PRO A 200 -2.66 8.41 20.21
CA PRO A 200 -2.37 9.49 21.15
C PRO A 200 -1.03 9.33 21.87
N ARG A 201 -0.56 8.10 22.03
CA ARG A 201 0.69 7.74 22.72
C ARG A 201 1.34 6.53 22.10
N ASP A 202 2.63 6.35 22.34
CA ASP A 202 3.32 5.08 22.10
C ASP A 202 2.73 3.98 22.99
N THR A 203 2.44 2.85 22.40
CA THR A 203 1.85 1.69 23.08
C THR A 203 2.82 0.51 23.19
N GLY A 204 3.98 0.60 22.56
CA GLY A 204 4.97 -0.49 22.46
C GLY A 204 4.56 -1.64 21.52
N TYR A 205 3.36 -1.64 20.96
CA TYR A 205 2.91 -2.71 20.06
C TYR A 205 3.35 -2.45 18.62
N GLU A 206 3.81 -3.52 17.95
CA GLU A 206 4.24 -3.46 16.54
C GLU A 206 3.07 -3.38 15.56
N LYS A 207 1.88 -3.83 15.96
CA LYS A 207 0.74 -4.00 15.08
C LYS A 207 -0.57 -3.57 15.74
N ILE A 208 -1.47 -3.06 14.91
CA ILE A 208 -2.87 -2.80 15.29
C ILE A 208 -3.82 -3.42 14.26
N LEU A 209 -5.05 -3.69 14.67
CA LEU A 209 -6.13 -4.14 13.80
C LEU A 209 -7.18 -3.03 13.64
N LEU A 210 -7.61 -2.83 12.41
CA LEU A 210 -8.78 -2.05 12.06
C LEU A 210 -9.93 -3.01 11.72
N ASN A 211 -11.07 -2.86 12.39
CA ASN A 211 -12.27 -3.63 12.03
C ASN A 211 -12.81 -3.13 10.68
N ILE A 212 -13.15 -4.07 9.80
CA ILE A 212 -13.73 -3.80 8.48
C ILE A 212 -15.25 -4.04 8.56
N PRO A 213 -16.08 -3.05 8.19
CA PRO A 213 -17.52 -3.25 8.10
C PRO A 213 -17.89 -4.36 7.11
N GLN A 214 -18.96 -5.12 7.39
CA GLN A 214 -19.41 -6.19 6.49
C GLN A 214 -19.66 -5.67 5.07
N LYS A 215 -20.29 -4.51 4.95
CA LYS A 215 -20.54 -3.88 3.65
C LYS A 215 -19.26 -3.66 2.83
N THR A 216 -18.17 -3.26 3.49
CA THR A 216 -16.86 -3.12 2.83
C THR A 216 -16.30 -4.48 2.40
N ILE A 217 -16.41 -5.51 3.26
CA ILE A 217 -16.04 -6.90 2.89
C ILE A 217 -16.83 -7.37 1.67
N ASP A 218 -18.14 -7.13 1.63
CA ASP A 218 -19.03 -7.56 0.55
C ASP A 218 -18.74 -6.83 -0.77
N SER A 219 -18.15 -5.64 -0.72
CA SER A 219 -17.78 -4.85 -1.89
C SER A 219 -16.40 -5.17 -2.46
N MET A 220 -15.56 -5.93 -1.72
CA MET A 220 -14.21 -6.27 -2.16
C MET A 220 -14.24 -7.12 -3.43
N GLN A 221 -13.42 -6.74 -4.40
CA GLN A 221 -13.12 -7.52 -5.60
C GLN A 221 -11.71 -8.07 -5.48
N VAL A 222 -11.47 -9.25 -6.03
CA VAL A 222 -10.17 -9.92 -5.98
C VAL A 222 -9.68 -10.18 -7.40
N THR A 223 -8.44 -9.75 -7.69
CA THR A 223 -7.73 -10.18 -8.89
C THR A 223 -6.70 -11.21 -8.48
N THR A 224 -6.73 -12.41 -9.08
CA THR A 224 -5.71 -13.45 -8.83
C THR A 224 -4.42 -13.12 -9.58
N GLY A 225 -3.28 -13.42 -8.96
CA GLY A 225 -1.98 -13.22 -9.59
C GLY A 225 -1.73 -14.17 -10.77
N PRO A 226 -0.67 -13.92 -11.56
CA PRO A 226 -0.39 -14.66 -12.81
C PRO A 226 -0.19 -16.17 -12.65
N TYR A 227 0.16 -16.65 -11.46
CA TYR A 227 0.45 -18.07 -11.17
C TYR A 227 -0.49 -18.67 -10.11
N PHE A 228 -1.62 -18.04 -9.85
CA PHE A 228 -2.52 -18.39 -8.76
C PHE A 228 -3.03 -19.85 -8.87
N ARG A 229 -2.95 -20.61 -7.74
CA ARG A 229 -3.25 -22.07 -7.71
C ARG A 229 -4.52 -22.46 -6.93
N TRP A 230 -5.05 -21.58 -6.09
CA TRP A 230 -6.13 -21.92 -5.16
C TRP A 230 -7.54 -21.90 -5.78
N LYS A 231 -7.65 -22.24 -7.08
CA LYS A 231 -8.94 -22.23 -7.81
C LYS A 231 -9.96 -23.26 -7.30
N ASN A 232 -9.54 -24.24 -6.48
CA ASN A 232 -10.39 -25.25 -5.86
C ASN A 232 -10.71 -24.93 -4.37
N ASP A 233 -10.37 -23.76 -3.88
CA ASP A 233 -10.69 -23.33 -2.52
C ASP A 233 -12.17 -22.92 -2.43
N ALA A 234 -12.86 -23.31 -1.34
CA ALA A 234 -14.29 -23.05 -1.15
C ALA A 234 -14.62 -21.53 -1.16
N LEU A 235 -13.74 -20.69 -0.61
CA LEU A 235 -13.93 -19.25 -0.65
C LEU A 235 -13.73 -18.70 -2.07
N TYR A 236 -12.78 -19.27 -2.83
CA TYR A 236 -12.60 -18.91 -4.24
C TYR A 236 -13.87 -19.21 -5.04
N GLU A 237 -14.44 -20.41 -4.92
CA GLU A 237 -15.68 -20.79 -5.59
C GLU A 237 -16.86 -19.89 -5.20
N GLN A 238 -16.97 -19.57 -3.91
CA GLN A 238 -17.99 -18.63 -3.41
C GLN A 238 -17.87 -17.26 -4.08
N LEU A 239 -16.65 -16.71 -4.16
CA LEU A 239 -16.41 -15.40 -4.75
C LEU A 239 -16.59 -15.40 -6.28
N CYS A 240 -16.27 -16.51 -6.96
CA CYS A 240 -16.59 -16.71 -8.38
C CYS A 240 -18.09 -16.63 -8.63
N ASN A 241 -18.88 -17.33 -7.83
CA ASN A 241 -20.36 -17.34 -7.92
C ASN A 241 -20.95 -15.94 -7.67
N GLN A 242 -20.25 -15.08 -6.96
CA GLN A 242 -20.63 -13.69 -6.71
C GLN A 242 -20.07 -12.71 -7.76
N ASN A 243 -19.37 -13.18 -8.79
CA ASN A 243 -18.66 -12.34 -9.79
C ASN A 243 -17.66 -11.34 -9.15
N ARG A 244 -16.95 -11.77 -8.11
CA ARG A 244 -16.02 -10.94 -7.33
C ARG A 244 -14.55 -11.30 -7.56
N ILE A 245 -14.27 -12.33 -8.36
CA ILE A 245 -12.91 -12.76 -8.72
C ILE A 245 -12.67 -12.48 -10.20
N PHE A 246 -11.47 -11.96 -10.48
CA PHE A 246 -10.95 -11.67 -11.81
C PHE A 246 -9.57 -12.30 -11.96
N GLU A 247 -9.22 -12.75 -13.15
CA GLU A 247 -7.88 -13.24 -13.46
C GLU A 247 -6.97 -12.07 -13.86
N SER A 248 -5.68 -12.18 -13.51
CA SER A 248 -4.68 -11.19 -13.92
C SER A 248 -4.55 -11.11 -15.44
N GLY A 249 -4.47 -9.90 -15.97
CA GLY A 249 -4.15 -9.67 -17.38
C GLY A 249 -2.77 -10.18 -17.78
N PHE A 250 -1.88 -10.44 -16.82
CA PHE A 250 -0.54 -11.03 -17.05
C PHE A 250 -0.53 -12.57 -17.14
N GLU A 251 -1.61 -13.26 -16.78
CA GLU A 251 -1.66 -14.72 -16.83
C GLU A 251 -1.31 -15.27 -18.23
N ASN A 252 -1.86 -14.69 -19.27
CA ASN A 252 -1.57 -15.10 -20.64
C ASN A 252 -0.12 -14.84 -21.06
N LEU A 253 0.49 -13.74 -20.61
CA LEU A 253 1.89 -13.40 -20.93
C LEU A 253 2.86 -14.38 -20.27
N VAL A 254 2.54 -14.83 -19.06
CA VAL A 254 3.35 -15.80 -18.31
C VAL A 254 3.28 -17.19 -18.95
N ARG A 255 2.07 -17.64 -19.30
CA ARG A 255 1.89 -18.91 -20.04
C ARG A 255 2.66 -18.91 -21.37
N TYR A 256 2.65 -17.80 -22.09
CA TYR A 256 3.39 -17.64 -23.34
C TYR A 256 4.91 -17.75 -23.15
N ARG A 257 5.47 -17.19 -22.09
CA ARG A 257 6.90 -17.31 -21.75
C ARG A 257 7.28 -18.71 -21.31
N ALA A 258 6.45 -19.40 -20.54
CA ALA A 258 6.69 -20.78 -20.14
C ALA A 258 6.73 -21.72 -21.37
N ILE A 259 5.79 -21.55 -22.30
CA ILE A 259 5.78 -22.31 -23.55
C ILE A 259 7.02 -21.98 -24.40
N CYS A 260 7.41 -20.71 -24.50
CA CYS A 260 8.59 -20.29 -25.27
C CYS A 260 9.91 -20.78 -24.65
N SER A 261 10.03 -20.83 -23.32
CA SER A 261 11.21 -21.39 -22.65
C SER A 261 11.30 -22.89 -22.79
N MET A 262 10.20 -23.64 -22.81
CA MET A 262 10.17 -25.06 -23.11
C MET A 262 10.58 -25.34 -24.57
N CYS A 263 10.10 -24.56 -25.54
CA CYS A 263 10.49 -24.64 -26.93
C CYS A 263 11.99 -24.34 -27.17
N GLN A 264 12.58 -23.45 -26.37
CA GLN A 264 14.01 -23.14 -26.45
C GLN A 264 14.86 -24.29 -25.89
N HIS A 265 14.43 -24.98 -24.83
CA HIS A 265 15.13 -26.16 -24.30
C HIS A 265 15.09 -27.34 -25.27
N GLU A 266 13.96 -27.64 -25.89
CA GLU A 266 13.87 -28.72 -26.88
C GLU A 266 14.75 -28.46 -28.12
N ASN A 267 14.93 -27.22 -28.53
CA ASN A 267 15.82 -26.87 -29.66
C ASN A 267 17.33 -26.91 -29.29
N PHE A 268 17.67 -26.82 -28.00
CA PHE A 268 19.06 -26.92 -27.55
C PHE A 268 19.50 -28.38 -27.44
N GLU A 269 18.63 -29.28 -27.00
CA GLU A 269 18.96 -30.73 -26.94
C GLU A 269 19.08 -31.39 -28.34
N ARG A 270 18.30 -30.90 -29.33
CA ARG A 270 18.40 -31.38 -30.72
C ARG A 270 19.64 -30.93 -31.49
N LYS A 271 20.43 -30.00 -30.97
CA LYS A 271 21.70 -29.55 -31.60
C LYS A 271 22.93 -30.16 -30.97
N ALA A 272 22.77 -31.00 -29.95
CA ALA A 272 23.86 -31.71 -29.26
C ALA A 272 23.96 -33.19 -29.63
N GLU A 273 23.12 -33.70 -30.56
CA GLU A 273 23.25 -34.95 -31.27
C GLU A 273 23.77 -34.71 -32.73
#